data_bd73eaf29e885168bc97a033665cc41d
#
_entry.id   bd73eaf29e885168bc97a033665cc41d
#
_cell.length_a   1.000
_cell.length_b   1.000
_cell.length_c   1.000
_cell.angle_alpha   90.00
_cell.angle_beta   90.00
_cell.angle_gamma   90.00
#
_symmetry.space_group_name_H-M   'P 1'
#
loop_
_entity.id
_entity.type
_entity.pdbx_description
1 polymer ?
#
loop_
_entity_poly.entity_id
_entity_poly.type
_entity_poly.pdbx_seq_one_letter_code
_entity_poly.pdbx_strand_id
1 'polypeptide(L)'
;MRSIRKSPRALATATATALLAATAASAQSDVTLYGRVNTTVEHQKVGEASTTGLFNNSSRFGFRGVEDLGGGLKIGFGLESGFASDTGVAASPFFARRSEVDLSGDFGRVRLGRWIAESYFATADYVSLHNHDTGSSADALYAYVSRDANKVAYRTPVWNDFTLEGSVGLHEQVSGTPAAAGADGRNSYDMAANYKLGALALGAGYTKLDQVNQFALRAFYAVGPFLLGGYVQRDENAYFADGGKRDSVRLSGAYLLGASEFHVNVGRAGAYDNVPGSAATQYTLGYNHNLSKRTKVYGYYTRVNNGAAASYQSGVAGADFRSLAVGVRHNF
;
A
#
# COMPACT_ATOMS: atom_id res chain seq x y z
N MET A 1 -65.55 -19.31 -74.76
CA MET A 1 -65.32 -18.22 -73.82
C MET A 1 -64.86 -18.82 -72.52
N ARG A 2 -63.58 -18.84 -72.27
CA ARG A 2 -62.99 -19.36 -71.00
C ARG A 2 -62.04 -18.30 -70.43
N SER A 3 -62.43 -17.80 -69.24
CA SER A 3 -61.65 -16.87 -68.47
C SER A 3 -60.50 -17.58 -67.77
N ILE A 4 -59.28 -17.12 -68.01
CA ILE A 4 -58.07 -17.58 -67.28
C ILE A 4 -57.84 -16.65 -66.13
N ARG A 5 -58.05 -17.15 -64.89
CA ARG A 5 -57.66 -16.47 -63.64
C ARG A 5 -56.18 -16.73 -63.42
N LYS A 6 -55.41 -15.65 -63.39
CA LYS A 6 -54.01 -15.68 -62.89
C LYS A 6 -54.01 -15.54 -61.40
N SER A 7 -53.50 -16.53 -60.73
CA SER A 7 -53.23 -16.46 -59.30
C SER A 7 -51.94 -15.66 -59.00
N PRO A 8 -51.96 -14.77 -58.04
CA PRO A 8 -50.71 -14.11 -57.58
C PRO A 8 -49.89 -15.06 -56.75
N ARG A 9 -48.63 -15.24 -57.13
CA ARG A 9 -47.62 -15.89 -56.32
C ARG A 9 -47.33 -14.97 -55.13
N ALA A 10 -47.69 -15.40 -53.92
CA ALA A 10 -47.24 -14.78 -52.67
C ALA A 10 -45.76 -15.06 -52.45
N LEU A 11 -44.95 -13.99 -52.48
CA LEU A 11 -43.55 -14.02 -52.13
C LEU A 11 -43.49 -14.04 -50.60
N ALA A 12 -43.25 -15.20 -50.02
CA ALA A 12 -43.01 -15.33 -48.58
C ALA A 12 -41.60 -14.84 -48.28
N THR A 13 -41.50 -13.61 -47.78
CA THR A 13 -40.27 -13.07 -47.24
C THR A 13 -40.08 -13.68 -45.85
N ALA A 14 -39.23 -14.67 -45.75
CA ALA A 14 -38.79 -15.22 -44.47
C ALA A 14 -37.85 -14.21 -43.83
N THR A 15 -38.38 -13.38 -42.93
CA THR A 15 -37.58 -12.54 -42.05
C THR A 15 -37.00 -13.46 -40.98
N ALA A 16 -35.76 -13.88 -41.16
CA ALA A 16 -34.98 -14.55 -40.15
C ALA A 16 -34.64 -13.53 -39.05
N THR A 17 -35.50 -13.44 -38.03
CA THR A 17 -35.19 -12.74 -36.78
C THR A 17 -34.19 -13.60 -36.05
N ALA A 18 -32.91 -13.33 -36.25
CA ALA A 18 -31.85 -13.85 -35.38
C ALA A 18 -32.06 -13.22 -33.99
N LEU A 19 -32.77 -13.91 -33.10
CA LEU A 19 -32.69 -13.66 -31.67
C LEU A 19 -31.23 -13.97 -31.27
N LEU A 20 -30.43 -12.95 -31.21
CA LEU A 20 -29.25 -12.97 -30.36
C LEU A 20 -29.76 -13.16 -28.92
N ALA A 21 -29.88 -14.42 -28.49
CA ALA A 21 -29.91 -14.74 -27.09
C ALA A 21 -28.56 -14.29 -26.54
N ALA A 22 -28.46 -13.03 -26.09
CA ALA A 22 -27.49 -12.64 -25.15
C ALA A 22 -27.74 -13.53 -23.92
N THR A 23 -27.01 -14.63 -23.80
CA THR A 23 -26.83 -15.28 -22.54
C THR A 23 -26.22 -14.22 -21.66
N ALA A 24 -27.05 -13.58 -20.85
CA ALA A 24 -26.58 -12.82 -19.71
C ALA A 24 -25.80 -13.86 -18.88
N ALA A 25 -24.48 -13.94 -19.14
CA ALA A 25 -23.58 -14.51 -18.16
C ALA A 25 -23.90 -13.74 -16.88
N SER A 26 -24.52 -14.41 -15.91
CA SER A 26 -24.68 -13.84 -14.60
C SER A 26 -23.24 -13.61 -14.09
N ALA A 27 -22.71 -12.45 -14.39
CA ALA A 27 -21.48 -11.99 -13.81
C ALA A 27 -21.74 -11.97 -12.31
N GLN A 28 -21.21 -12.97 -11.61
CA GLN A 28 -21.33 -13.03 -10.17
C GLN A 28 -20.42 -11.94 -9.64
N SER A 29 -20.98 -10.74 -9.48
CA SER A 29 -20.30 -9.59 -8.89
C SER A 29 -20.28 -9.78 -7.38
N ASP A 30 -19.17 -10.28 -6.86
CA ASP A 30 -18.98 -10.38 -5.42
C ASP A 30 -18.38 -9.08 -4.88
N VAL A 31 -19.18 -8.36 -4.09
CA VAL A 31 -18.70 -7.22 -3.31
C VAL A 31 -18.36 -7.71 -1.89
N THR A 32 -17.09 -7.57 -1.55
CA THR A 32 -16.57 -7.94 -0.23
C THR A 32 -16.39 -6.69 0.62
N LEU A 33 -17.03 -6.63 1.80
CA LEU A 33 -16.65 -5.73 2.88
C LEU A 33 -15.45 -6.34 3.60
N TYR A 34 -14.42 -5.55 3.84
CA TYR A 34 -13.24 -5.96 4.58
C TYR A 34 -12.72 -4.83 5.45
N GLY A 35 -11.88 -5.17 6.43
CA GLY A 35 -11.25 -4.16 7.25
C GLY A 35 -10.50 -4.71 8.44
N ARG A 36 -10.09 -3.79 9.29
CA ARG A 36 -9.55 -4.11 10.61
C ARG A 36 -9.85 -3.01 11.62
N VAL A 37 -10.07 -3.41 12.85
CA VAL A 37 -9.96 -2.55 14.03
C VAL A 37 -8.68 -2.94 14.75
N ASN A 38 -7.82 -1.97 15.02
CA ASN A 38 -6.51 -2.18 15.61
C ASN A 38 -6.20 -1.03 16.57
N THR A 39 -6.21 -1.31 17.87
CA THR A 39 -6.12 -0.30 18.93
C THR A 39 -5.14 -0.75 19.99
N THR A 40 -4.34 0.18 20.49
CA THR A 40 -3.37 -0.05 21.58
C THR A 40 -3.63 0.87 22.76
N VAL A 41 -3.31 0.37 23.95
CA VAL A 41 -2.93 1.20 25.09
C VAL A 41 -1.41 1.37 25.03
N GLU A 42 -0.94 2.61 24.99
CA GLU A 42 0.49 2.90 24.89
C GLU A 42 0.95 3.88 25.97
N HIS A 43 2.14 3.62 26.48
CA HIS A 43 2.92 4.62 27.19
C HIS A 43 4.03 5.12 26.26
N GLN A 44 3.85 6.31 25.74
CA GLN A 44 4.79 6.96 24.82
C GLN A 44 5.63 8.01 25.57
N LYS A 45 6.89 8.16 25.15
CA LYS A 45 7.77 9.23 25.62
C LYS A 45 8.46 9.89 24.41
N VAL A 46 8.40 11.22 24.37
CA VAL A 46 9.07 12.09 23.40
C VAL A 46 9.99 13.03 24.18
N GLY A 47 11.30 12.84 24.07
CA GLY A 47 12.26 13.53 24.95
C GLY A 47 11.93 13.26 26.41
N GLU A 48 11.61 14.31 27.18
CA GLU A 48 11.20 14.19 28.58
C GLU A 48 9.67 14.11 28.79
N ALA A 49 8.87 14.47 27.77
CA ALA A 49 7.41 14.42 27.87
C ALA A 49 6.90 12.98 27.71
N SER A 50 5.91 12.59 28.51
CA SER A 50 5.27 11.28 28.42
C SER A 50 3.75 11.39 28.35
N THR A 51 3.15 10.44 27.63
CA THR A 51 1.69 10.32 27.45
C THR A 51 1.29 8.86 27.58
N THR A 52 0.20 8.59 28.28
CA THR A 52 -0.43 7.27 28.29
C THR A 52 -1.84 7.43 27.76
N GLY A 53 -2.21 6.61 26.76
CA GLY A 53 -3.51 6.74 26.12
C GLY A 53 -3.88 5.56 25.24
N LEU A 54 -5.04 5.67 24.61
CA LEU A 54 -5.46 4.79 23.53
C LEU A 54 -4.98 5.37 22.20
N PHE A 55 -4.45 4.51 21.35
CA PHE A 55 -3.93 4.90 20.06
C PHE A 55 -4.47 3.98 18.97
N ASN A 56 -4.85 4.59 17.85
CA ASN A 56 -5.23 3.88 16.66
C ASN A 56 -4.00 3.33 15.92
N ASN A 57 -4.08 2.06 15.50
CA ASN A 57 -3.04 1.40 14.73
C ASN A 57 -3.47 1.14 13.30
N SER A 58 -3.80 2.22 12.55
CA SER A 58 -4.22 2.16 11.15
C SER A 58 -5.47 1.29 10.95
N SER A 59 -6.49 1.50 11.76
CA SER A 59 -7.81 0.91 11.58
C SER A 59 -8.41 1.42 10.26
N ARG A 60 -9.11 0.53 9.56
CA ARG A 60 -9.65 0.81 8.24
C ARG A 60 -10.79 -0.13 7.88
N PHE A 61 -11.61 0.29 6.94
CA PHE A 61 -12.58 -0.58 6.28
C PHE A 61 -12.63 -0.23 4.79
N GLY A 62 -13.12 -1.16 4.00
CA GLY A 62 -13.21 -0.97 2.56
C GLY A 62 -14.16 -1.93 1.89
N PHE A 63 -14.46 -1.62 0.66
CA PHE A 63 -15.22 -2.44 -0.27
C PHE A 63 -14.35 -2.77 -1.47
N ARG A 64 -14.43 -3.98 -1.94
CA ARG A 64 -13.81 -4.40 -3.20
C ARG A 64 -14.73 -5.34 -3.94
N GLY A 65 -14.70 -5.27 -5.24
CA GLY A 65 -15.47 -6.17 -6.10
C GLY A 65 -14.73 -6.45 -7.38
N VAL A 66 -15.09 -7.56 -8.01
CA VAL A 66 -14.60 -7.96 -9.33
C VAL A 66 -15.78 -8.51 -10.12
N GLU A 67 -15.92 -8.10 -11.36
CA GLU A 67 -16.88 -8.61 -12.34
C GLU A 67 -16.11 -9.27 -13.49
N ASP A 68 -16.51 -10.48 -13.87
CA ASP A 68 -15.99 -11.18 -15.02
C ASP A 68 -16.78 -10.73 -16.27
N LEU A 69 -16.09 -10.09 -17.20
CA LEU A 69 -16.68 -9.57 -18.46
C LEU A 69 -16.68 -10.62 -19.57
N GLY A 70 -16.16 -11.83 -19.31
CA GLY A 70 -15.98 -12.89 -20.29
C GLY A 70 -14.68 -12.75 -21.08
N GLY A 71 -14.31 -13.81 -21.78
CA GLY A 71 -13.08 -13.82 -22.60
C GLY A 71 -11.79 -13.62 -21.83
N GLY A 72 -11.77 -13.86 -20.50
CA GLY A 72 -10.62 -13.62 -19.62
C GLY A 72 -10.49 -12.16 -19.15
N LEU A 73 -11.40 -11.28 -19.57
CA LEU A 73 -11.40 -9.87 -19.17
C LEU A 73 -12.20 -9.67 -17.88
N LYS A 74 -11.65 -8.90 -16.94
CA LYS A 74 -12.27 -8.58 -15.65
C LYS A 74 -12.15 -7.09 -15.35
N ILE A 75 -13.20 -6.54 -14.74
CA ILE A 75 -13.17 -5.20 -14.15
C ILE A 75 -13.22 -5.32 -12.63
N GLY A 76 -12.38 -4.56 -11.94
CA GLY A 76 -12.34 -4.51 -10.49
C GLY A 76 -12.48 -3.10 -9.96
N PHE A 77 -12.86 -2.97 -8.70
CA PHE A 77 -12.82 -1.72 -7.97
C PHE A 77 -12.37 -1.94 -6.53
N GLY A 78 -11.85 -0.88 -5.92
CA GLY A 78 -11.50 -0.86 -4.50
C GLY A 78 -11.70 0.51 -3.89
N LEU A 79 -12.37 0.55 -2.74
CA LEU A 79 -12.57 1.73 -1.91
C LEU A 79 -12.12 1.41 -0.50
N GLU A 80 -11.20 2.21 0.11
CA GLU A 80 -10.73 1.98 1.47
C GLU A 80 -10.58 3.30 2.22
N SER A 81 -11.19 3.38 3.39
CA SER A 81 -11.11 4.51 4.33
C SER A 81 -10.40 4.09 5.60
N GLY A 82 -9.50 4.93 6.08
CA GLY A 82 -8.97 4.85 7.43
C GLY A 82 -9.91 5.51 8.43
N PHE A 83 -9.83 5.10 9.68
CA PHE A 83 -10.50 5.77 10.79
C PHE A 83 -9.69 5.63 12.07
N ALA A 84 -9.86 6.54 13.00
CA ALA A 84 -9.29 6.48 14.33
C ALA A 84 -10.18 5.63 15.24
N SER A 85 -9.71 4.46 15.65
CA SER A 85 -10.50 3.51 16.45
C SER A 85 -10.70 3.96 17.91
N ASP A 86 -9.91 4.91 18.36
CA ASP A 86 -9.97 5.52 19.70
C ASP A 86 -10.96 6.69 19.77
N THR A 87 -11.13 7.46 18.68
CA THR A 87 -11.98 8.65 18.64
C THR A 87 -13.16 8.57 17.68
N GLY A 88 -13.17 7.60 16.75
CA GLY A 88 -14.18 7.45 15.71
C GLY A 88 -14.02 8.41 14.52
N VAL A 89 -12.98 9.24 14.48
CA VAL A 89 -12.76 10.20 13.40
C VAL A 89 -12.38 9.46 12.11
N ALA A 90 -13.09 9.78 11.01
CA ALA A 90 -12.79 9.24 9.69
C ALA A 90 -11.59 9.98 9.05
N ALA A 91 -10.88 9.28 8.16
CA ALA A 91 -9.81 9.89 7.37
C ALA A 91 -10.36 11.00 6.45
N SER A 92 -9.50 11.98 6.16
CA SER A 92 -9.76 13.03 5.18
C SER A 92 -8.63 13.08 4.15
N PRO A 93 -8.93 12.94 2.83
CA PRO A 93 -10.24 12.62 2.25
C PRO A 93 -10.76 11.23 2.69
N PHE A 94 -12.08 10.99 2.60
CA PHE A 94 -12.70 9.78 3.16
C PHE A 94 -12.08 8.48 2.63
N PHE A 95 -11.94 8.33 1.32
CA PHE A 95 -11.25 7.18 0.72
C PHE A 95 -9.75 7.45 0.48
N ALA A 96 -9.05 7.98 1.51
CA ALA A 96 -7.65 8.36 1.41
C ALA A 96 -6.71 7.19 1.08
N ARG A 97 -7.05 5.96 1.47
CA ARG A 97 -6.19 4.80 1.32
C ARG A 97 -6.32 4.14 -0.04
N ARG A 98 -7.55 4.10 -0.58
CA ARG A 98 -7.84 3.48 -1.88
C ARG A 98 -9.14 4.03 -2.46
N SER A 99 -9.11 4.38 -3.73
CA SER A 99 -10.27 4.70 -4.55
C SER A 99 -9.88 4.44 -5.99
N GLU A 100 -10.12 3.22 -6.49
CA GLU A 100 -9.62 2.80 -7.80
C GLU A 100 -10.62 1.93 -8.55
N VAL A 101 -10.46 1.94 -9.86
CA VAL A 101 -11.04 0.97 -10.79
C VAL A 101 -9.89 0.35 -11.60
N ASP A 102 -10.03 -0.92 -11.95
CA ASP A 102 -9.03 -1.62 -12.76
C ASP A 102 -9.64 -2.55 -13.81
N LEU A 103 -8.93 -2.70 -14.92
CA LEU A 103 -9.21 -3.66 -15.97
C LEU A 103 -8.05 -4.65 -16.05
N SER A 104 -8.35 -5.95 -15.99
CA SER A 104 -7.33 -7.00 -16.01
C SER A 104 -7.68 -8.14 -16.95
N GLY A 105 -6.67 -8.83 -17.45
CA GLY A 105 -6.76 -9.96 -18.36
C GLY A 105 -5.39 -10.56 -18.61
N ASP A 106 -5.25 -11.33 -19.69
CA ASP A 106 -3.96 -11.94 -20.08
C ASP A 106 -2.87 -10.92 -20.41
N PHE A 107 -3.29 -9.67 -20.72
CA PHE A 107 -2.37 -8.55 -20.94
C PHE A 107 -1.79 -7.97 -19.63
N GLY A 108 -2.28 -8.38 -18.47
CA GLY A 108 -1.93 -7.81 -17.18
C GLY A 108 -3.07 -6.97 -16.59
N ARG A 109 -2.74 -5.84 -15.95
CA ARG A 109 -3.73 -5.00 -15.25
C ARG A 109 -3.45 -3.51 -15.46
N VAL A 110 -4.47 -2.78 -15.88
CA VAL A 110 -4.49 -1.30 -15.92
C VAL A 110 -5.31 -0.81 -14.74
N ARG A 111 -4.81 0.18 -13.99
CA ARG A 111 -5.45 0.78 -12.80
C ARG A 111 -5.59 2.28 -12.97
N LEU A 112 -6.71 2.83 -12.49
CA LEU A 112 -6.99 4.27 -12.48
C LEU A 112 -7.51 4.68 -11.10
N GLY A 113 -7.01 5.78 -10.56
CA GLY A 113 -7.55 6.35 -9.33
C GLY A 113 -6.50 6.67 -8.26
N ARG A 114 -6.74 6.22 -7.03
CA ARG A 114 -5.92 6.50 -5.85
C ARG A 114 -5.53 5.22 -5.13
N TRP A 115 -4.24 5.05 -4.84
CA TRP A 115 -3.70 3.98 -3.99
C TRP A 115 -2.29 4.32 -3.50
N ILE A 116 -1.87 3.68 -2.41
CA ILE A 116 -0.50 3.76 -1.87
C ILE A 116 0.50 3.19 -2.89
N ALA A 117 1.66 3.81 -3.03
CA ALA A 117 2.68 3.45 -4.01
C ALA A 117 3.07 1.96 -3.95
N GLU A 118 3.14 1.31 -5.11
CA GLU A 118 3.52 -0.11 -5.20
C GLU A 118 5.00 -0.33 -4.84
N SER A 119 5.86 0.66 -5.05
CA SER A 119 7.26 0.62 -4.60
C SER A 119 7.38 0.45 -3.08
N TYR A 120 6.48 1.09 -2.31
CA TYR A 120 6.39 0.91 -0.86
C TYR A 120 5.97 -0.51 -0.48
N PHE A 121 4.92 -1.04 -1.13
CA PHE A 121 4.47 -2.42 -0.89
C PHE A 121 5.52 -3.45 -1.31
N ALA A 122 6.24 -3.22 -2.41
CA ALA A 122 7.31 -4.11 -2.86
C ALA A 122 8.53 -4.11 -1.93
N THR A 123 8.72 -3.09 -1.10
CA THR A 123 9.92 -2.93 -0.27
C THR A 123 9.62 -2.89 1.22
N ALA A 124 9.32 -1.73 1.80
CA ALA A 124 9.22 -1.57 3.24
C ALA A 124 8.04 -2.29 3.87
N ASP A 125 6.84 -2.20 3.29
CA ASP A 125 5.64 -2.86 3.84
C ASP A 125 5.78 -4.38 3.84
N TYR A 126 6.44 -4.94 2.82
CA TYR A 126 6.62 -6.39 2.70
C TYR A 126 7.42 -7.00 3.86
N VAL A 127 8.38 -6.28 4.43
CA VAL A 127 9.20 -6.72 5.57
C VAL A 127 8.72 -6.17 6.91
N SER A 128 7.57 -5.49 6.91
CA SER A 128 6.93 -4.96 8.11
C SER A 128 6.19 -6.07 8.86
N LEU A 129 6.94 -7.00 9.45
CA LEU A 129 6.42 -8.25 10.03
C LEU A 129 5.43 -8.01 11.17
N HIS A 130 5.59 -6.94 11.94
CA HIS A 130 4.65 -6.58 13.00
C HIS A 130 3.34 -6.04 12.46
N ASN A 131 3.42 -5.33 11.33
CA ASN A 131 2.31 -4.57 10.77
C ASN A 131 1.60 -3.70 11.81
N HIS A 132 2.40 -3.02 12.65
CA HIS A 132 1.96 -2.04 13.63
C HIS A 132 2.24 -0.67 13.04
N ASP A 133 1.19 0.07 12.73
CA ASP A 133 1.26 1.34 12.02
C ASP A 133 1.33 2.55 12.96
N THR A 134 1.58 2.33 14.25
CA THR A 134 1.97 3.41 15.17
C THR A 134 3.49 3.55 15.17
N GLY A 135 4.03 4.48 15.91
CA GLY A 135 5.45 4.79 16.01
C GLY A 135 6.45 3.62 16.12
N SER A 136 5.95 2.41 16.17
CA SER A 136 6.70 1.16 16.16
C SER A 136 6.83 0.52 14.79
N SER A 137 6.23 1.08 13.76
CA SER A 137 6.24 0.49 12.42
C SER A 137 7.67 0.27 11.93
N ALA A 138 7.89 -0.85 11.26
CA ALA A 138 9.20 -1.18 10.68
C ALA A 138 9.62 -0.23 9.56
N ASP A 139 8.70 0.55 9.03
CA ASP A 139 8.93 1.54 7.97
C ASP A 139 9.09 2.98 8.49
N ALA A 140 9.16 3.18 9.82
CA ALA A 140 9.23 4.51 10.43
C ALA A 140 10.38 5.40 9.91
N LEU A 141 11.46 4.81 9.41
CA LEU A 141 12.59 5.50 8.83
C LEU A 141 12.62 5.49 7.28
N TYR A 142 11.61 4.86 6.66
CA TYR A 142 11.50 4.78 5.20
C TYR A 142 11.05 6.12 4.63
N ALA A 143 11.73 6.58 3.60
CA ALA A 143 11.32 7.76 2.86
C ALA A 143 10.21 7.40 1.88
N TYR A 144 8.98 7.76 2.23
CA TYR A 144 7.83 7.60 1.36
C TYR A 144 7.70 8.81 0.45
N VAL A 145 7.95 8.60 -0.84
CA VAL A 145 7.85 9.63 -1.88
C VAL A 145 6.80 9.18 -2.87
N SER A 146 5.62 9.78 -2.87
CA SER A 146 4.58 9.44 -3.85
C SER A 146 3.47 10.48 -3.88
N ARG A 147 2.85 10.64 -5.04
CA ARG A 147 1.49 11.17 -5.20
C ARG A 147 0.54 9.99 -5.29
N ASP A 148 -0.30 9.79 -4.29
CA ASP A 148 -1.21 8.63 -4.25
C ASP A 148 -2.48 8.84 -5.07
N ALA A 149 -2.87 10.07 -5.35
CA ALA A 149 -4.05 10.43 -6.14
C ALA A 149 -3.74 10.57 -7.63
N ASN A 150 -4.81 10.52 -8.45
CA ASN A 150 -4.78 10.79 -9.89
C ASN A 150 -3.81 9.90 -10.65
N LYS A 151 -3.73 8.62 -10.26
CA LYS A 151 -2.77 7.66 -10.79
C LYS A 151 -3.34 6.87 -11.96
N VAL A 152 -2.47 6.62 -12.92
CA VAL A 152 -2.63 5.62 -13.99
C VAL A 152 -1.49 4.65 -13.84
N ALA A 153 -1.77 3.35 -13.81
CA ALA A 153 -0.76 2.31 -13.70
C ALA A 153 -1.01 1.15 -14.65
N TYR A 154 0.09 0.48 -14.99
CA TYR A 154 0.06 -0.81 -15.65
C TYR A 154 0.95 -1.79 -14.88
N ARG A 155 0.38 -3.00 -14.60
CA ARG A 155 1.10 -4.15 -14.05
C ARG A 155 1.14 -5.26 -15.09
N THR A 156 2.32 -5.83 -15.28
CA THR A 156 2.52 -6.99 -16.17
C THR A 156 1.76 -8.22 -15.66
N PRO A 157 1.46 -9.18 -16.53
CA PRO A 157 1.21 -10.56 -16.09
C PRO A 157 2.37 -11.08 -15.26
N VAL A 158 2.14 -12.19 -14.54
CA VAL A 158 3.22 -12.90 -13.83
C VAL A 158 4.04 -13.69 -14.84
N TRP A 159 5.32 -13.36 -14.98
CA TRP A 159 6.28 -14.05 -15.84
C TRP A 159 7.32 -14.79 -14.99
N ASN A 160 7.23 -16.11 -14.88
CA ASN A 160 8.15 -16.90 -14.07
C ASN A 160 8.37 -16.30 -12.65
N ASP A 161 7.27 -16.09 -11.93
CA ASP A 161 7.27 -15.48 -10.58
C ASP A 161 7.78 -14.02 -10.52
N PHE A 162 7.93 -13.34 -11.65
CA PHE A 162 8.29 -11.94 -11.76
C PHE A 162 7.08 -11.08 -12.14
N THR A 163 6.94 -9.91 -11.51
CA THR A 163 5.98 -8.87 -11.88
C THR A 163 6.62 -7.49 -11.85
N LEU A 164 6.19 -6.63 -12.77
CA LEU A 164 6.58 -5.22 -12.81
C LEU A 164 5.30 -4.37 -12.85
N GLU A 165 5.23 -3.30 -12.05
CA GLU A 165 4.21 -2.26 -12.14
C GLU A 165 4.89 -0.90 -12.31
N GLY A 166 4.34 -0.10 -13.22
CA GLY A 166 4.70 1.31 -13.36
C GLY A 166 3.47 2.19 -13.25
N SER A 167 3.57 3.33 -12.57
CA SER A 167 2.48 4.30 -12.47
C SER A 167 2.94 5.73 -12.63
N VAL A 168 2.02 6.58 -13.08
CA VAL A 168 2.15 8.03 -13.15
C VAL A 168 1.02 8.65 -12.34
N GLY A 169 1.36 9.50 -11.38
CA GLY A 169 0.40 10.37 -10.68
C GLY A 169 0.35 11.74 -11.37
N LEU A 170 -0.79 12.07 -11.96
CA LEU A 170 -0.99 13.30 -12.73
C LEU A 170 -1.19 14.49 -11.81
N HIS A 171 -0.60 15.64 -12.15
CA HIS A 171 -0.71 16.86 -11.33
C HIS A 171 -2.03 17.63 -11.54
N GLU A 172 -2.75 17.40 -12.64
CA GLU A 172 -4.07 17.98 -13.00
C GLU A 172 -4.13 19.53 -13.00
N GLN A 173 -3.00 20.19 -13.13
CA GLN A 173 -2.98 21.65 -13.25
C GLN A 173 -3.21 22.10 -14.68
N VAL A 174 -3.96 23.18 -14.84
CA VAL A 174 -4.19 23.82 -16.14
C VAL A 174 -2.90 24.52 -16.58
N SER A 175 -2.44 24.24 -17.80
CA SER A 175 -1.26 24.88 -18.37
C SER A 175 -1.43 26.42 -18.41
N GLY A 176 -0.40 27.13 -17.97
CA GLY A 176 -0.38 28.59 -17.94
C GLY A 176 -1.09 29.24 -16.75
N THR A 177 -1.64 28.46 -15.81
CA THR A 177 -2.14 28.99 -14.54
C THR A 177 -1.08 28.84 -13.44
N PRO A 178 -0.98 29.78 -12.47
CA PRO A 178 -0.14 29.58 -11.30
C PRO A 178 -0.55 28.31 -10.57
N ALA A 179 0.44 27.56 -10.07
CA ALA A 179 0.18 26.40 -9.23
C ALA A 179 -0.66 26.82 -8.00
N ALA A 180 -1.70 26.05 -7.68
CA ALA A 180 -2.37 26.21 -6.41
C ALA A 180 -1.38 26.05 -5.25
N ALA A 181 -1.61 26.72 -4.13
CA ALA A 181 -0.72 26.61 -2.96
C ALA A 181 -0.54 25.14 -2.56
N GLY A 182 0.71 24.66 -2.54
CA GLY A 182 1.05 23.27 -2.24
C GLY A 182 0.97 22.29 -3.43
N ALA A 183 0.64 22.76 -4.64
CA ALA A 183 0.72 21.96 -5.86
C ALA A 183 2.03 22.29 -6.60
N ASP A 184 2.79 21.24 -6.91
CA ASP A 184 4.10 21.36 -7.55
C ASP A 184 4.06 21.43 -9.08
N GLY A 185 2.86 21.24 -9.69
CA GLY A 185 2.67 21.24 -11.15
C GLY A 185 3.42 20.13 -11.88
N ARG A 186 3.85 19.09 -11.18
CA ARG A 186 4.66 18.01 -11.72
C ARG A 186 4.03 16.65 -11.49
N ASN A 187 4.21 15.75 -12.44
CA ASN A 187 3.79 14.36 -12.30
C ASN A 187 4.73 13.61 -11.36
N SER A 188 4.18 12.63 -10.63
CA SER A 188 4.97 11.64 -9.92
C SER A 188 5.09 10.36 -10.72
N TYR A 189 6.15 9.62 -10.47
CA TYR A 189 6.43 8.33 -11.12
C TYR A 189 6.71 7.30 -10.03
N ASP A 190 6.16 6.10 -10.16
CA ASP A 190 6.38 4.98 -9.26
C ASP A 190 6.60 3.71 -10.08
N MET A 191 7.61 2.93 -9.71
CA MET A 191 7.92 1.62 -10.29
C MET A 191 8.17 0.61 -9.19
N ALA A 192 7.61 -0.57 -9.34
CA ALA A 192 7.77 -1.67 -8.41
C ALA A 192 8.02 -2.99 -9.16
N ALA A 193 9.03 -3.73 -8.75
CA ALA A 193 9.30 -5.07 -9.23
C ALA A 193 9.29 -6.07 -8.08
N ASN A 194 8.72 -7.24 -8.31
CA ASN A 194 8.72 -8.36 -7.37
C ASN A 194 9.15 -9.64 -8.08
N TYR A 195 9.97 -10.42 -7.40
CA TYR A 195 10.44 -11.72 -7.88
C TYR A 195 10.44 -12.71 -6.74
N LYS A 196 9.90 -13.93 -6.97
CA LYS A 196 9.87 -15.01 -5.99
C LYS A 196 10.73 -16.16 -6.47
N LEU A 197 11.71 -16.54 -5.67
CA LEU A 197 12.62 -17.67 -5.91
C LEU A 197 12.49 -18.66 -4.75
N GLY A 198 11.54 -19.59 -4.86
CA GLY A 198 11.24 -20.53 -3.78
C GLY A 198 10.83 -19.80 -2.49
N ALA A 199 11.62 -19.98 -1.43
CA ALA A 199 11.40 -19.33 -0.14
C ALA A 199 11.91 -17.87 -0.07
N LEU A 200 12.69 -17.44 -1.06
CA LEU A 200 13.23 -16.08 -1.16
C LEU A 200 12.31 -15.20 -2.01
N ALA A 201 11.91 -14.06 -1.46
CA ALA A 201 11.17 -13.05 -2.18
C ALA A 201 12.00 -11.75 -2.26
N LEU A 202 12.26 -11.29 -3.47
CA LEU A 202 13.00 -10.07 -3.77
C LEU A 202 12.05 -8.97 -4.22
N GLY A 203 12.40 -7.73 -3.96
CA GLY A 203 11.63 -6.57 -4.42
C GLY A 203 12.53 -5.39 -4.70
N ALA A 204 12.08 -4.54 -5.61
CA ALA A 204 12.69 -3.26 -5.91
C ALA A 204 11.59 -2.21 -6.07
N GLY A 205 11.88 -0.99 -5.64
CA GLY A 205 10.96 0.15 -5.76
C GLY A 205 11.73 1.41 -6.12
N TYR A 206 11.13 2.21 -6.99
CA TYR A 206 11.63 3.54 -7.34
C TYR A 206 10.47 4.51 -7.41
N THR A 207 10.61 5.67 -6.78
CA THR A 207 9.67 6.78 -6.92
C THR A 207 10.38 8.09 -7.14
N LYS A 208 9.72 8.97 -7.90
CA LYS A 208 10.18 10.32 -8.15
C LYS A 208 9.00 11.30 -8.15
N LEU A 209 9.16 12.39 -7.42
CA LEU A 209 8.26 13.54 -7.42
C LEU A 209 9.12 14.80 -7.40
N ASP A 210 9.19 15.48 -8.54
CA ASP A 210 10.06 16.66 -8.76
C ASP A 210 11.54 16.37 -8.47
N GLN A 211 12.12 17.05 -7.49
CA GLN A 211 13.51 16.89 -7.05
C GLN A 211 13.67 15.83 -5.96
N VAL A 212 12.56 15.27 -5.48
CA VAL A 212 12.55 14.23 -4.47
C VAL A 212 12.47 12.87 -5.14
N ASN A 213 13.35 11.96 -4.77
CA ASN A 213 13.31 10.59 -5.28
C ASN A 213 13.75 9.58 -4.22
N GLN A 214 13.39 8.33 -4.44
CA GLN A 214 13.88 7.21 -3.64
C GLN A 214 14.03 5.95 -4.51
N PHE A 215 14.98 5.12 -4.15
CA PHE A 215 15.17 3.76 -4.65
C PHE A 215 15.39 2.82 -3.47
N ALA A 216 14.69 1.68 -3.49
CA ALA A 216 14.83 0.66 -2.44
C ALA A 216 14.92 -0.75 -3.03
N LEU A 217 15.67 -1.61 -2.34
CA LEU A 217 15.75 -3.04 -2.60
C LEU A 217 15.36 -3.80 -1.34
N ARG A 218 14.65 -4.91 -1.51
CA ARG A 218 14.18 -5.76 -0.44
C ARG A 218 14.55 -7.23 -0.69
N ALA A 219 14.91 -7.94 0.39
CA ALA A 219 14.94 -9.38 0.45
C ALA A 219 14.10 -9.87 1.63
N PHE A 220 13.36 -10.96 1.43
CA PHE A 220 12.58 -11.65 2.46
C PHE A 220 12.74 -13.16 2.28
N TYR A 221 13.04 -13.87 3.36
CA TYR A 221 13.27 -15.29 3.36
C TYR A 221 12.47 -15.98 4.46
N ALA A 222 11.67 -16.98 4.08
CA ALA A 222 10.88 -17.78 5.00
C ALA A 222 11.48 -19.19 5.08
N VAL A 223 11.99 -19.61 6.24
CA VAL A 223 12.63 -20.91 6.46
C VAL A 223 12.20 -21.53 7.78
N GLY A 224 11.49 -22.65 7.70
CA GLY A 224 10.92 -23.28 8.88
C GLY A 224 10.06 -22.29 9.67
N PRO A 225 10.28 -22.13 10.98
CA PRO A 225 9.54 -21.18 11.81
C PRO A 225 10.08 -19.73 11.74
N PHE A 226 11.11 -19.47 10.94
CA PHE A 226 11.75 -18.15 10.87
C PHE A 226 11.31 -17.38 9.64
N LEU A 227 11.01 -16.09 9.86
CA LEU A 227 10.82 -15.11 8.82
C LEU A 227 11.94 -14.06 8.97
N LEU A 228 12.72 -13.88 7.92
CA LEU A 228 13.84 -12.96 7.90
C LEU A 228 13.67 -11.99 6.73
N GLY A 229 13.81 -10.71 6.98
CA GLY A 229 13.64 -9.72 5.95
C GLY A 229 14.46 -8.46 6.19
N GLY A 230 14.58 -7.66 5.13
CA GLY A 230 15.21 -6.37 5.23
C GLY A 230 15.10 -5.60 3.93
N TYR A 231 15.36 -4.31 4.02
CA TYR A 231 15.52 -3.44 2.85
C TYR A 231 16.70 -2.49 3.03
N VAL A 232 17.22 -2.05 1.93
CA VAL A 232 18.09 -0.89 1.81
C VAL A 232 17.39 0.15 0.96
N GLN A 233 17.50 1.43 1.32
CA GLN A 233 16.91 2.53 0.58
C GLN A 233 17.93 3.66 0.46
N ARG A 234 17.97 4.29 -0.70
CA ARG A 234 18.57 5.60 -0.92
C ARG A 234 17.49 6.57 -1.33
N ASP A 235 17.40 7.69 -0.64
CA ASP A 235 16.51 8.79 -0.99
C ASP A 235 17.27 10.11 -1.11
N GLU A 236 16.68 11.05 -1.81
CA GLU A 236 17.21 12.39 -2.03
C GLU A 236 16.11 13.41 -1.73
N ASN A 237 16.40 14.35 -0.85
CA ASN A 237 15.55 15.47 -0.46
C ASN A 237 14.17 15.10 0.15
N ALA A 238 13.98 13.85 0.63
CA ALA A 238 12.65 13.38 1.02
C ALA A 238 12.10 14.03 2.31
N TYR A 239 12.95 14.32 3.28
CA TYR A 239 12.56 14.94 4.55
C TYR A 239 13.05 16.38 4.72
N PHE A 240 14.06 16.79 3.94
CA PHE A 240 14.63 18.13 3.98
C PHE A 240 14.78 18.63 2.56
N ALA A 241 14.21 19.79 2.25
CA ALA A 241 14.47 20.47 1.00
C ALA A 241 15.98 20.72 0.88
N ASP A 242 16.57 20.39 -0.27
CA ASP A 242 18.01 20.50 -0.55
C ASP A 242 18.91 19.72 0.45
N GLY A 243 18.33 18.73 1.14
CA GLY A 243 19.04 17.89 2.11
C GLY A 243 20.14 17.02 1.51
N GLY A 244 20.09 16.78 0.20
CA GLY A 244 20.95 15.84 -0.49
C GLY A 244 20.49 14.41 -0.33
N LYS A 245 21.42 13.46 -0.36
CA LYS A 245 21.13 12.02 -0.31
C LYS A 245 21.22 11.47 1.10
N ARG A 246 20.46 10.39 1.33
CA ARG A 246 20.49 9.63 2.56
C ARG A 246 20.35 8.14 2.25
N ASP A 247 21.13 7.30 2.94
CA ASP A 247 20.98 5.85 2.93
C ASP A 247 20.26 5.37 4.19
N SER A 248 19.35 4.40 4.03
CA SER A 248 18.64 3.76 5.13
C SER A 248 18.70 2.23 4.97
N VAL A 249 18.72 1.54 6.09
CA VAL A 249 18.69 0.07 6.15
C VAL A 249 17.76 -0.40 7.25
N ARG A 250 17.04 -1.48 6.98
CA ARG A 250 16.19 -2.20 7.95
C ARG A 250 16.43 -3.68 7.86
N LEU A 251 16.55 -4.32 9.04
CA LEU A 251 16.51 -5.77 9.21
C LEU A 251 15.35 -6.13 10.12
N SER A 252 14.60 -7.15 9.76
CA SER A 252 13.46 -7.66 10.51
C SER A 252 13.52 -9.18 10.61
N GLY A 253 13.11 -9.71 11.75
CA GLY A 253 13.01 -11.14 11.99
C GLY A 253 11.77 -11.49 12.81
N ALA A 254 11.20 -12.65 12.54
CA ALA A 254 10.17 -13.25 13.38
C ALA A 254 10.42 -14.73 13.58
N TYR A 255 10.10 -15.22 14.78
CA TYR A 255 10.05 -16.63 15.14
C TYR A 255 8.62 -17.02 15.45
N LEU A 256 8.10 -18.03 14.74
CA LEU A 256 6.74 -18.51 14.81
C LEU A 256 6.68 -19.77 15.69
N LEU A 257 5.90 -19.75 16.78
CA LEU A 257 5.75 -20.86 17.70
C LEU A 257 4.25 -21.09 17.98
N GLY A 258 3.64 -21.99 17.22
CA GLY A 258 2.21 -22.25 17.32
C GLY A 258 1.39 -20.98 17.05
N ALA A 259 0.61 -20.52 18.03
CA ALA A 259 -0.17 -19.28 17.94
C ALA A 259 0.65 -18.02 18.28
N SER A 260 1.90 -18.18 18.71
CA SER A 260 2.75 -17.08 19.17
C SER A 260 3.77 -16.68 18.10
N GLU A 261 4.07 -15.38 18.03
CA GLU A 261 5.05 -14.80 17.11
C GLU A 261 5.94 -13.84 17.90
N PHE A 262 7.25 -14.03 17.81
CA PHE A 262 8.25 -13.16 18.43
C PHE A 262 8.95 -12.38 17.34
N HIS A 263 8.99 -11.06 17.48
CA HIS A 263 9.46 -10.16 16.44
C HIS A 263 10.60 -9.30 16.93
N VAL A 264 11.54 -9.04 16.04
CA VAL A 264 12.60 -8.05 16.22
C VAL A 264 12.80 -7.28 14.92
N ASN A 265 12.99 -5.97 15.03
CA ASN A 265 13.52 -5.21 13.91
C ASN A 265 14.50 -4.13 14.37
N VAL A 266 15.46 -3.84 13.52
CA VAL A 266 16.46 -2.80 13.70
C VAL A 266 16.58 -2.01 12.41
N GLY A 267 16.54 -0.69 12.51
CA GLY A 267 16.65 0.19 11.37
C GLY A 267 17.60 1.35 11.66
N ARG A 268 18.28 1.80 10.61
CA ARG A 268 19.11 3.01 10.64
C ARG A 268 18.82 3.84 9.39
N ALA A 269 18.56 5.13 9.60
CA ALA A 269 18.63 6.15 8.59
C ALA A 269 19.94 6.94 8.81
N GLY A 270 20.77 7.05 7.79
CA GLY A 270 21.96 7.92 7.77
C GLY A 270 21.58 9.39 7.87
N ALA A 271 22.54 10.24 8.05
CA ALA A 271 22.33 11.67 7.88
C ALA A 271 22.21 12.02 6.40
N TYR A 272 21.42 13.03 6.08
CA TYR A 272 21.47 13.68 4.77
C TYR A 272 22.80 14.40 4.57
N ASP A 273 23.29 14.42 3.35
CA ASP A 273 24.60 15.01 3.01
C ASP A 273 24.74 16.45 3.50
N ASN A 274 23.66 17.24 3.37
CA ASN A 274 23.65 18.67 3.71
C ASN A 274 23.03 18.97 5.08
N VAL A 275 22.60 17.94 5.84
CA VAL A 275 21.94 18.12 7.16
C VAL A 275 22.63 17.24 8.22
N PRO A 276 23.76 17.68 8.75
CA PRO A 276 24.42 17.00 9.85
C PRO A 276 23.48 16.79 11.05
N GLY A 277 23.55 15.62 11.67
CA GLY A 277 22.67 15.28 12.81
C GLY A 277 21.27 14.81 12.43
N SER A 278 20.92 14.62 11.15
CA SER A 278 19.62 14.09 10.70
C SER A 278 19.51 12.56 10.73
N ALA A 279 20.54 11.85 11.21
CA ALA A 279 20.52 10.40 11.34
C ALA A 279 19.58 9.94 12.45
N ALA A 280 19.06 8.70 12.31
CA ALA A 280 18.29 8.05 13.36
C ALA A 280 18.50 6.54 13.36
N THR A 281 18.23 5.91 14.52
CA THR A 281 18.18 4.44 14.66
C THR A 281 16.89 4.03 15.35
N GLN A 282 16.32 2.91 14.95
CA GLN A 282 15.12 2.33 15.57
C GLN A 282 15.37 0.90 15.96
N TYR A 283 14.84 0.53 17.12
CA TYR A 283 14.77 -0.85 17.63
C TYR A 283 13.34 -1.15 18.04
N THR A 284 12.82 -2.32 17.62
CA THR A 284 11.50 -2.78 18.05
C THR A 284 11.57 -4.26 18.42
N LEU A 285 10.99 -4.58 19.59
CA LEU A 285 10.72 -5.94 20.02
C LEU A 285 9.21 -6.09 20.11
N GLY A 286 8.67 -7.16 19.56
CA GLY A 286 7.25 -7.41 19.55
C GLY A 286 6.89 -8.86 19.85
N TYR A 287 5.72 -9.04 20.42
CA TYR A 287 5.09 -10.33 20.64
C TYR A 287 3.66 -10.27 20.19
N ASN A 288 3.25 -11.24 19.37
CA ASN A 288 1.86 -11.44 18.96
C ASN A 288 1.36 -12.80 19.45
N HIS A 289 0.12 -12.87 19.89
CA HIS A 289 -0.58 -14.12 20.14
C HIS A 289 -1.87 -14.15 19.33
N ASN A 290 -1.97 -15.10 18.40
CA ASN A 290 -3.09 -15.25 17.51
C ASN A 290 -4.21 -16.03 18.21
N LEU A 291 -5.28 -15.34 18.61
CA LEU A 291 -6.48 -15.95 19.19
C LEU A 291 -7.32 -16.67 18.12
N SER A 292 -7.22 -16.22 16.87
CA SER A 292 -7.84 -16.83 15.70
C SER A 292 -7.10 -16.37 14.43
N LYS A 293 -7.53 -16.86 13.25
CA LYS A 293 -7.02 -16.37 11.95
C LYS A 293 -7.23 -14.86 11.74
N ARG A 294 -8.19 -14.25 12.44
CA ARG A 294 -8.59 -12.84 12.27
C ARG A 294 -8.28 -11.96 13.47
N THR A 295 -8.01 -12.55 14.65
CA THR A 295 -7.88 -11.81 15.89
C THR A 295 -6.56 -12.14 16.56
N LYS A 296 -5.80 -11.11 16.95
CA LYS A 296 -4.62 -11.25 17.77
C LYS A 296 -4.57 -10.20 18.89
N VAL A 297 -3.98 -10.59 20.00
CA VAL A 297 -3.47 -9.67 21.02
C VAL A 297 -1.96 -9.55 20.83
N TYR A 298 -1.41 -8.39 21.14
CA TYR A 298 0.01 -8.16 20.95
C TYR A 298 0.57 -7.11 21.90
N GLY A 299 1.89 -7.16 22.08
CA GLY A 299 2.62 -6.12 22.76
C GLY A 299 3.93 -5.83 22.06
N TYR A 300 4.41 -4.60 22.15
CA TYR A 300 5.72 -4.24 21.64
C TYR A 300 6.36 -3.13 22.45
N TYR A 301 7.68 -3.09 22.34
CA TYR A 301 8.49 -1.96 22.76
C TYR A 301 9.25 -1.46 21.54
N THR A 302 9.17 -0.15 21.27
CA THR A 302 9.96 0.51 20.25
C THR A 302 10.73 1.69 20.82
N ARG A 303 11.91 1.94 20.24
CA ARG A 303 12.72 3.13 20.52
C ARG A 303 13.31 3.66 19.22
N VAL A 304 13.16 4.97 19.01
CA VAL A 304 13.82 5.71 17.94
C VAL A 304 14.75 6.72 18.60
N ASN A 305 16.06 6.57 18.34
CA ASN A 305 17.05 7.55 18.75
C ASN A 305 17.30 8.51 17.59
N ASN A 306 17.00 9.78 17.82
CA ASN A 306 17.13 10.85 16.84
C ASN A 306 18.42 11.62 17.05
N GLY A 307 19.16 11.90 15.97
CA GLY A 307 20.20 12.91 15.97
C GLY A 307 19.62 14.31 16.13
N ALA A 308 20.47 15.29 16.39
CA ALA A 308 20.07 16.66 16.76
C ALA A 308 19.10 17.35 15.77
N ALA A 309 19.19 17.02 14.46
CA ALA A 309 18.28 17.52 13.42
C ALA A 309 17.18 16.53 13.02
N ALA A 310 17.19 15.29 13.53
CA ALA A 310 16.19 14.28 13.22
C ALA A 310 14.97 14.40 14.14
N SER A 311 13.77 14.07 13.62
CA SER A 311 12.51 14.14 14.36
C SER A 311 11.59 12.93 14.09
N TYR A 312 12.17 11.79 13.72
CA TYR A 312 11.40 10.58 13.37
C TYR A 312 10.56 10.12 14.57
N GLN A 313 9.25 9.95 14.34
CA GLN A 313 8.23 9.57 15.33
C GLN A 313 8.02 10.55 16.49
N SER A 314 9.01 11.38 16.82
CA SER A 314 8.91 12.37 17.88
C SER A 314 8.20 13.66 17.43
N GLY A 315 8.30 14.02 16.14
CA GLY A 315 7.89 15.33 15.62
C GLY A 315 8.71 16.51 16.15
N VAL A 316 9.72 16.25 17.00
CA VAL A 316 10.58 17.27 17.62
C VAL A 316 12.04 16.95 17.31
N ALA A 317 12.76 17.90 16.71
CA ALA A 317 14.16 17.73 16.36
C ALA A 317 15.02 17.42 17.60
N GLY A 318 15.86 16.39 17.49
CA GLY A 318 16.75 15.92 18.55
C GLY A 318 16.07 15.15 19.69
N ALA A 319 14.74 15.05 19.72
CA ALA A 319 14.06 14.29 20.74
C ALA A 319 13.90 12.81 20.36
N ASP A 320 14.33 11.91 21.24
CA ASP A 320 14.07 10.49 21.11
C ASP A 320 12.59 10.16 21.27
N PHE A 321 12.14 9.11 20.58
CA PHE A 321 10.81 8.52 20.78
C PHE A 321 10.94 7.11 21.36
N ARG A 322 10.05 6.76 22.29
CA ARG A 322 9.86 5.38 22.76
C ARG A 322 8.40 5.11 23.07
N SER A 323 7.97 3.88 22.86
CA SER A 323 6.63 3.42 23.22
C SER A 323 6.67 2.00 23.74
N LEU A 324 5.91 1.76 24.83
CA LEU A 324 5.51 0.44 25.28
C LEU A 324 4.00 0.32 25.03
N ALA A 325 3.59 -0.70 24.30
CA ALA A 325 2.22 -0.85 23.87
C ALA A 325 1.69 -2.26 24.07
N VAL A 326 0.39 -2.35 24.37
CA VAL A 326 -0.40 -3.59 24.34
C VAL A 326 -1.66 -3.31 23.54
N GLY A 327 -2.01 -4.22 22.63
CA GLY A 327 -3.12 -3.98 21.71
C GLY A 327 -3.88 -5.21 21.29
N VAL A 328 -5.01 -4.95 20.63
CA VAL A 328 -5.85 -5.96 19.99
C VAL A 328 -6.07 -5.57 18.54
N ARG A 329 -5.92 -6.54 17.64
CA ARG A 329 -6.28 -6.40 16.23
C ARG A 329 -7.30 -7.45 15.83
N HIS A 330 -8.40 -7.00 15.22
CA HIS A 330 -9.40 -7.85 14.61
C HIS A 330 -9.58 -7.48 13.14
N ASN A 331 -9.42 -8.45 12.24
CA ASN A 331 -9.70 -8.29 10.80
C ASN A 331 -11.06 -8.92 10.49
N PHE A 332 -11.85 -8.30 9.62
CA PHE A 332 -13.17 -8.78 9.19
C PHE A 332 -13.34 -8.71 7.67
#